data_6d38e274a2df041026c0583282afa404
#
_entry.id   6d38e274a2df041026c0583282afa404
#
_cell.length_a   1.000
_cell.length_b   1.000
_cell.length_c   1.000
_cell.angle_alpha   90.00
_cell.angle_beta   90.00
_cell.angle_gamma   90.00
#
_symmetry.space_group_name_H-M   'P 1'
#
loop_
_entity.id
_entity.type
_entity.pdbx_description
1 polymer ?
#
loop_
_entity_poly.entity_id
_entity_poly.type
_entity_poly.pdbx_seq_one_letter_code
_entity_poly.pdbx_strand_id
1 'polypeptide(L)'
;MEIAEAMPNAVIVSGLARGIDTAAHEAALEHNLKTVAVLAGGLQHLYPPENQSLAEAIKAKGALISEFPLAVRPLARNFPIRNRVISGVSLGVVVTEAHKKSGANITAAFALQQNREVFALPGRVDSPASEGTNRLISRSQAKLVSSASDILEEFPNLPTDALKIQSTLPLSPPSQQVTVGDLPDSHHQILKTLEQKTSTADDLHAQTGIEIGIVLSALVELELMGFVRLHGQTYQLEDNISFEPRS
;
A
#
# COMPACT_ATOMS: atom_id res chain seq x y z
N MET A 1 -22.06 10.25 -1.45
CA MET A 1 -23.27 9.44 -1.36
C MET A 1 -23.18 8.22 -2.26
N GLU A 2 -23.16 8.35 -3.57
CA GLU A 2 -23.14 7.23 -4.53
C GLU A 2 -22.04 6.17 -4.27
N ILE A 3 -20.82 6.59 -3.92
CA ILE A 3 -19.73 5.63 -3.61
C ILE A 3 -20.10 4.76 -2.40
N ALA A 4 -20.74 5.31 -1.37
CA ALA A 4 -21.10 4.54 -0.18
C ALA A 4 -22.20 3.52 -0.49
N GLU A 5 -23.14 3.87 -1.38
CA GLU A 5 -24.20 2.96 -1.83
C GLU A 5 -23.67 1.86 -2.74
N ALA A 6 -22.81 2.23 -3.69
CA ALA A 6 -22.26 1.29 -4.66
C ALA A 6 -21.12 0.42 -4.08
N MET A 7 -20.37 0.95 -3.10
CA MET A 7 -19.21 0.30 -2.48
C MET A 7 -19.25 0.45 -0.95
N PRO A 8 -20.11 -0.27 -0.23
CA PRO A 8 -20.31 -0.10 1.22
C PRO A 8 -19.08 -0.43 2.08
N ASN A 9 -18.09 -1.09 1.48
CA ASN A 9 -16.82 -1.43 2.12
C ASN A 9 -15.63 -0.59 1.62
N ALA A 10 -15.88 0.44 0.79
CA ALA A 10 -14.81 1.31 0.32
C ALA A 10 -14.11 2.02 1.48
N VAL A 11 -12.81 2.23 1.32
CA VAL A 11 -12.02 3.09 2.21
C VAL A 11 -11.66 4.36 1.45
N ILE A 12 -12.11 5.49 1.95
CA ILE A 12 -11.79 6.79 1.35
C ILE A 12 -10.43 7.25 1.86
N VAL A 13 -9.48 7.45 0.95
CA VAL A 13 -8.13 7.93 1.27
C VAL A 13 -7.99 9.35 0.74
N SER A 14 -7.65 10.31 1.60
CA SER A 14 -7.38 11.69 1.20
C SER A 14 -6.35 12.35 2.11
N GLY A 15 -6.10 13.64 1.94
CA GLY A 15 -5.00 14.34 2.58
C GLY A 15 -5.38 15.27 3.73
N LEU A 16 -6.62 15.27 4.18
CA LEU A 16 -7.13 16.16 5.23
C LEU A 16 -6.98 17.66 4.90
N ALA A 17 -6.71 18.03 3.65
CA ALA A 17 -6.59 19.43 3.23
C ALA A 17 -7.96 20.12 3.16
N ARG A 18 -7.95 21.46 3.02
CA ARG A 18 -9.18 22.24 2.81
C ARG A 18 -9.87 21.83 1.53
N GLY A 19 -11.19 21.95 1.50
CA GLY A 19 -12.00 21.69 0.31
C GLY A 19 -12.38 20.24 0.15
N ILE A 20 -12.08 19.64 -1.01
CA ILE A 20 -12.59 18.30 -1.34
C ILE A 20 -12.07 17.19 -0.41
N ASP A 21 -10.85 17.33 0.12
CA ASP A 21 -10.32 16.36 1.08
C ASP A 21 -11.18 16.30 2.34
N THR A 22 -11.50 17.49 2.91
CA THR A 22 -12.40 17.63 4.06
C THR A 22 -13.76 17.02 3.75
N ALA A 23 -14.39 17.42 2.65
CA ALA A 23 -15.71 16.93 2.24
C ALA A 23 -15.73 15.40 2.01
N ALA A 24 -14.65 14.85 1.45
CA ALA A 24 -14.54 13.41 1.23
C ALA A 24 -14.46 12.61 2.54
N HIS A 25 -13.71 13.11 3.53
CA HIS A 25 -13.65 12.49 4.86
C HIS A 25 -14.98 12.60 5.62
N GLU A 26 -15.61 13.77 5.60
CA GLU A 26 -16.92 14.01 6.24
C GLU A 26 -17.98 13.09 5.63
N ALA A 27 -18.10 13.06 4.32
CA ALA A 27 -19.03 12.17 3.63
C ALA A 27 -18.78 10.69 3.92
N ALA A 28 -17.51 10.26 3.99
CA ALA A 28 -17.18 8.89 4.38
C ALA A 28 -17.69 8.56 5.78
N LEU A 29 -17.48 9.44 6.75
CA LEU A 29 -17.93 9.25 8.13
C LEU A 29 -19.46 9.27 8.26
N GLU A 30 -20.14 10.17 7.57
CA GLU A 30 -21.61 10.26 7.53
C GLU A 30 -22.25 8.99 6.99
N HIS A 31 -21.64 8.39 5.96
CA HIS A 31 -22.13 7.16 5.34
C HIS A 31 -21.51 5.88 5.91
N ASN A 32 -20.87 5.94 7.09
CA ASN A 32 -20.26 4.82 7.78
C ASN A 32 -19.14 4.12 7.00
N LEU A 33 -18.54 4.75 6.00
CA LEU A 33 -17.34 4.27 5.36
C LEU A 33 -16.10 4.51 6.25
N LYS A 34 -15.11 3.65 6.11
CA LYS A 34 -13.80 3.90 6.68
C LYS A 34 -13.07 4.98 5.88
N THR A 35 -12.23 5.76 6.57
CA THR A 35 -11.44 6.78 5.89
C THR A 35 -10.05 6.89 6.48
N VAL A 36 -9.06 7.13 5.62
CA VAL A 36 -7.66 7.26 5.98
C VAL A 36 -7.16 8.63 5.53
N ALA A 37 -6.67 9.42 6.48
CA ALA A 37 -6.03 10.68 6.17
C ALA A 37 -4.51 10.54 6.16
N VAL A 38 -3.89 10.86 5.03
CA VAL A 38 -2.44 10.92 4.89
C VAL A 38 -1.99 12.34 5.19
N LEU A 39 -1.00 12.54 6.06
CA LEU A 39 -0.58 13.87 6.50
C LEU A 39 0.71 14.33 5.81
N ALA A 40 0.82 15.64 5.56
CA ALA A 40 2.01 16.29 5.00
C ALA A 40 3.03 16.76 6.07
N GLY A 41 2.85 16.29 7.29
CA GLY A 41 3.72 16.51 8.45
C GLY A 41 3.57 15.36 9.42
N GLY A 42 4.33 15.38 10.53
CA GLY A 42 4.24 14.38 11.58
C GLY A 42 2.90 14.44 12.33
N LEU A 43 2.51 13.33 12.96
CA LEU A 43 1.21 13.17 13.62
C LEU A 43 0.99 14.14 14.81
N GLN A 44 2.04 14.77 15.32
CA GLN A 44 1.92 15.81 16.36
C GLN A 44 1.49 17.18 15.82
N HIS A 45 1.52 17.38 14.50
CA HIS A 45 1.25 18.66 13.87
C HIS A 45 0.18 18.53 12.79
N LEU A 46 -1.07 18.47 13.22
CA LEU A 46 -2.21 18.40 12.28
C LEU A 46 -2.37 19.73 11.53
N TYR A 47 -2.66 19.62 10.25
CA TYR A 47 -2.93 20.73 9.37
C TYR A 47 -4.00 20.34 8.34
N PRO A 48 -4.97 21.18 8.09
CA PRO A 48 -5.17 22.51 8.68
C PRO A 48 -5.75 22.40 10.12
N PRO A 49 -5.53 23.41 10.98
CA PRO A 49 -5.98 23.36 12.39
C PRO A 49 -7.49 23.20 12.55
N GLU A 50 -8.28 23.78 11.66
CA GLU A 50 -9.73 23.67 11.64
C GLU A 50 -10.25 22.23 11.48
N ASN A 51 -9.46 21.32 10.90
CA ASN A 51 -9.82 19.93 10.69
C ASN A 51 -9.43 19.02 11.86
N GLN A 52 -9.10 19.59 13.03
CA GLN A 52 -8.70 18.79 14.19
C GLN A 52 -9.83 17.88 14.68
N SER A 53 -11.06 18.39 14.76
CA SER A 53 -12.22 17.58 15.15
C SER A 53 -12.50 16.47 14.13
N LEU A 54 -12.35 16.75 12.85
CA LEU A 54 -12.46 15.77 11.79
C LEU A 54 -11.37 14.69 11.91
N ALA A 55 -10.14 15.08 12.21
CA ALA A 55 -9.04 14.14 12.44
C ALA A 55 -9.32 13.18 13.60
N GLU A 56 -9.90 13.65 14.71
CA GLU A 56 -10.31 12.80 15.83
C GLU A 56 -11.43 11.82 15.41
N ALA A 57 -12.41 12.29 14.63
CA ALA A 57 -13.47 11.43 14.11
C ALA A 57 -12.93 10.36 13.14
N ILE A 58 -11.93 10.72 12.30
CA ILE A 58 -11.24 9.77 11.42
C ILE A 58 -10.54 8.69 12.22
N LYS A 59 -9.81 9.03 13.30
CA LYS A 59 -9.14 8.06 14.18
C LYS A 59 -10.10 7.02 14.75
N ALA A 60 -11.34 7.40 15.04
CA ALA A 60 -12.33 6.50 15.61
C ALA A 60 -12.86 5.45 14.61
N LYS A 61 -12.84 5.73 13.31
CA LYS A 61 -13.39 4.85 12.26
C LYS A 61 -12.39 4.45 11.18
N GLY A 62 -11.17 4.95 11.24
CA GLY A 62 -10.13 4.75 10.23
C GLY A 62 -8.75 5.01 10.80
N ALA A 63 -7.91 5.79 10.08
CA ALA A 63 -6.54 6.08 10.51
C ALA A 63 -6.03 7.44 10.03
N LEU A 64 -5.11 8.01 10.80
CA LEU A 64 -4.20 9.06 10.34
C LEU A 64 -2.83 8.42 10.12
N ILE A 65 -2.26 8.60 8.94
CA ILE A 65 -0.94 8.06 8.61
C ILE A 65 0.00 9.15 8.12
N SER A 66 1.29 8.97 8.34
CA SER A 66 2.32 9.87 7.85
C SER A 66 3.64 9.13 7.65
N GLU A 67 4.40 9.53 6.63
CA GLU A 67 5.80 9.11 6.45
C GLU A 67 6.79 10.04 7.18
N PHE A 68 6.31 11.18 7.68
CA PHE A 68 7.17 12.13 8.37
C PHE A 68 7.32 11.79 9.86
N PRO A 69 8.51 11.98 10.45
CA PRO A 69 8.68 11.85 11.90
C PRO A 69 7.66 12.69 12.68
N LEU A 70 7.27 12.24 13.87
CA LEU A 70 6.15 12.78 14.67
C LEU A 70 6.17 14.29 14.82
N ALA A 71 7.34 14.90 15.07
CA ALA A 71 7.52 16.31 15.35
C ALA A 71 7.70 17.20 14.10
N VAL A 72 7.69 16.64 12.89
CA VAL A 72 7.87 17.42 11.65
C VAL A 72 6.63 18.27 11.38
N ARG A 73 6.82 19.58 11.27
CA ARG A 73 5.74 20.51 10.89
C ARG A 73 5.38 20.36 9.42
N PRO A 74 4.10 20.55 9.04
CA PRO A 74 3.67 20.53 7.64
C PRO A 74 4.26 21.75 6.91
N LEU A 75 5.10 21.48 5.92
CA LEU A 75 5.71 22.49 5.06
C LEU A 75 5.13 22.36 3.65
N ALA A 76 5.05 23.47 2.90
CA ALA A 76 4.48 23.49 1.55
C ALA A 76 5.08 22.42 0.62
N ARG A 77 6.39 22.19 0.70
CA ARG A 77 7.10 21.14 -0.07
C ARG A 77 6.70 19.71 0.27
N ASN A 78 6.11 19.47 1.44
CA ASN A 78 5.73 18.14 1.89
C ASN A 78 4.41 17.66 1.25
N PHE A 79 3.52 18.59 0.85
CA PHE A 79 2.23 18.24 0.29
C PHE A 79 2.34 17.45 -1.02
N PRO A 80 3.15 17.87 -2.01
CA PRO A 80 3.39 17.05 -3.19
C PRO A 80 4.01 15.68 -2.87
N ILE A 81 4.97 15.64 -1.93
CA ILE A 81 5.64 14.40 -1.52
C ILE A 81 4.61 13.43 -0.93
N ARG A 82 3.75 13.91 -0.03
CA ARG A 82 2.68 13.12 0.59
C ARG A 82 1.70 12.54 -0.42
N ASN A 83 1.37 13.28 -1.50
CA ASN A 83 0.34 12.87 -2.45
C ASN A 83 0.66 11.52 -3.14
N ARG A 84 1.94 11.16 -3.28
CA ARG A 84 2.33 9.82 -3.79
C ARG A 84 1.89 8.68 -2.87
N VAL A 85 1.75 8.95 -1.57
CA VAL A 85 1.26 7.95 -0.60
C VAL A 85 -0.25 7.78 -0.76
N ILE A 86 -1.00 8.88 -0.93
CA ILE A 86 -2.44 8.82 -1.19
C ILE A 86 -2.73 7.91 -2.39
N SER A 87 -2.08 8.17 -3.53
CA SER A 87 -2.26 7.33 -4.72
C SER A 87 -1.73 5.92 -4.52
N GLY A 88 -0.59 5.74 -3.83
CA GLY A 88 0.05 4.44 -3.62
C GLY A 88 -0.77 3.44 -2.84
N VAL A 89 -1.49 3.90 -1.80
CA VAL A 89 -2.35 3.05 -0.96
C VAL A 89 -3.77 2.89 -1.51
N SER A 90 -4.09 3.56 -2.62
CA SER A 90 -5.41 3.52 -3.27
C SER A 90 -5.39 2.60 -4.48
N LEU A 91 -6.53 2.01 -4.79
CA LEU A 91 -6.75 1.26 -6.05
C LEU A 91 -6.90 2.21 -7.24
N GLY A 92 -7.52 3.36 -7.01
CA GLY A 92 -7.70 4.41 -8.00
C GLY A 92 -7.86 5.78 -7.36
N VAL A 93 -7.67 6.81 -8.14
CA VAL A 93 -7.76 8.21 -7.73
C VAL A 93 -8.87 8.90 -8.51
N VAL A 94 -9.84 9.49 -7.79
CA VAL A 94 -10.91 10.29 -8.37
C VAL A 94 -10.58 11.77 -8.24
N VAL A 95 -10.47 12.46 -9.36
CA VAL A 95 -10.26 13.92 -9.41
C VAL A 95 -11.61 14.57 -9.72
N THR A 96 -12.19 15.23 -8.72
CA THR A 96 -13.51 15.88 -8.85
C THR A 96 -13.41 17.25 -9.49
N GLU A 97 -12.41 18.03 -9.05
CA GLU A 97 -12.09 19.35 -9.59
C GLU A 97 -10.58 19.57 -9.56
N ALA A 98 -10.06 20.25 -10.57
CA ALA A 98 -8.67 20.66 -10.60
C ALA A 98 -8.48 21.87 -11.50
N HIS A 99 -7.95 22.97 -10.95
CA HIS A 99 -7.35 24.03 -11.74
C HIS A 99 -6.09 23.54 -12.44
N LYS A 100 -5.61 24.26 -13.46
CA LYS A 100 -4.41 23.91 -14.22
C LYS A 100 -3.18 23.55 -13.35
N LYS A 101 -2.99 24.28 -12.24
CA LYS A 101 -1.86 24.10 -11.30
C LYS A 101 -2.29 23.48 -9.97
N SER A 102 -3.39 22.72 -9.94
CA SER A 102 -3.89 22.09 -8.71
C SER A 102 -2.98 20.95 -8.25
N GLY A 103 -2.87 20.78 -6.92
CA GLY A 103 -2.24 19.61 -6.29
C GLY A 103 -2.87 18.27 -6.69
N ALA A 104 -4.16 18.27 -7.04
CA ALA A 104 -4.86 17.08 -7.53
C ALA A 104 -4.23 16.51 -8.83
N ASN A 105 -3.73 17.39 -9.72
CA ASN A 105 -3.01 16.95 -10.92
C ASN A 105 -1.70 16.23 -10.57
N ILE A 106 -1.04 16.60 -9.46
CA ILE A 106 0.17 15.93 -8.97
C ILE A 106 -0.18 14.54 -8.47
N THR A 107 -1.29 14.40 -7.72
CA THR A 107 -1.78 13.10 -7.25
C THR A 107 -2.14 12.19 -8.42
N ALA A 108 -2.84 12.70 -9.43
CA ALA A 108 -3.16 11.97 -10.65
C ALA A 108 -1.88 11.50 -11.39
N ALA A 109 -0.86 12.36 -11.49
CA ALA A 109 0.40 11.99 -12.12
C ALA A 109 1.13 10.86 -11.35
N PHE A 110 1.12 10.89 -10.01
CA PHE A 110 1.66 9.79 -9.21
C PHE A 110 0.85 8.51 -9.38
N ALA A 111 -0.48 8.60 -9.42
CA ALA A 111 -1.34 7.45 -9.65
C ALA A 111 -0.99 6.73 -10.96
N LEU A 112 -0.84 7.47 -12.06
CA LEU A 112 -0.41 6.92 -13.35
C LEU A 112 0.98 6.27 -13.29
N GLN A 113 1.95 6.90 -12.61
CA GLN A 113 3.29 6.33 -12.43
C GLN A 113 3.28 5.03 -11.60
N GLN A 114 2.29 4.88 -10.74
CA GLN A 114 2.12 3.73 -9.84
C GLN A 114 1.16 2.67 -10.42
N ASN A 115 0.77 2.78 -11.70
CA ASN A 115 -0.21 1.91 -12.35
C ASN A 115 -1.54 1.82 -11.57
N ARG A 116 -2.01 2.99 -11.10
CA ARG A 116 -3.33 3.12 -10.48
C ARG A 116 -4.30 3.75 -11.45
N GLU A 117 -5.56 3.31 -11.37
CA GLU A 117 -6.62 3.92 -12.17
C GLU A 117 -6.81 5.39 -11.80
N VAL A 118 -7.04 6.22 -12.81
CA VAL A 118 -7.34 7.63 -12.61
C VAL A 118 -8.69 7.93 -13.24
N PHE A 119 -9.57 8.51 -12.44
CA PHE A 119 -10.91 8.92 -12.80
C PHE A 119 -11.03 10.43 -12.70
N ALA A 120 -11.79 11.05 -13.59
CA ALA A 120 -12.02 12.48 -13.55
C ALA A 120 -13.48 12.82 -13.85
N LEU A 121 -14.06 13.66 -13.00
CA LEU A 121 -15.38 14.22 -13.28
C LEU A 121 -15.24 15.33 -14.35
N PRO A 122 -16.03 15.27 -15.42
CA PRO A 122 -16.06 16.32 -16.41
C PRO A 122 -16.75 17.57 -15.84
N GLY A 123 -16.36 18.73 -16.32
CA GLY A 123 -17.02 19.97 -15.97
C GLY A 123 -17.09 20.93 -17.15
N ARG A 124 -17.65 22.09 -16.91
CA ARG A 124 -17.82 23.09 -17.97
C ARG A 124 -16.47 23.53 -18.53
N VAL A 125 -16.37 23.64 -19.84
CA VAL A 125 -15.13 24.02 -20.52
C VAL A 125 -14.65 25.46 -20.23
N ASP A 126 -15.58 26.31 -19.81
CA ASP A 126 -15.32 27.70 -19.42
C ASP A 126 -15.06 27.85 -17.91
N SER A 127 -15.11 26.77 -17.13
CA SER A 127 -14.83 26.77 -15.70
C SER A 127 -13.36 26.50 -15.41
N PRO A 128 -12.64 27.42 -14.74
CA PRO A 128 -11.26 27.19 -14.34
C PRO A 128 -11.09 25.96 -13.42
N ALA A 129 -12.10 25.64 -12.61
CA ALA A 129 -12.08 24.50 -11.71
C ALA A 129 -12.09 23.14 -12.45
N SER A 130 -12.57 23.12 -13.69
CA SER A 130 -12.66 21.91 -14.52
C SER A 130 -11.52 21.79 -15.54
N GLU A 131 -10.65 22.79 -15.67
CA GLU A 131 -9.56 22.78 -16.65
C GLU A 131 -8.64 21.56 -16.50
N GLY A 132 -8.29 21.21 -15.27
CA GLY A 132 -7.42 20.09 -14.97
C GLY A 132 -8.08 18.74 -15.25
N THR A 133 -9.32 18.54 -14.81
CA THR A 133 -10.05 17.28 -15.02
C THR A 133 -10.34 17.07 -16.51
N ASN A 134 -10.85 18.08 -17.21
CA ASN A 134 -11.09 18.00 -18.64
C ASN A 134 -9.79 17.72 -19.43
N ARG A 135 -8.66 18.27 -18.99
CA ARG A 135 -7.34 17.98 -19.59
C ARG A 135 -6.87 16.55 -19.34
N LEU A 136 -7.08 15.97 -18.14
CA LEU A 136 -6.77 14.58 -17.88
C LEU A 136 -7.58 13.66 -18.80
N ILE A 137 -8.86 13.92 -18.96
CA ILE A 137 -9.77 13.17 -19.84
C ILE A 137 -9.31 13.28 -21.30
N SER A 138 -9.10 14.51 -21.80
CA SER A 138 -8.74 14.75 -23.20
C SER A 138 -7.40 14.16 -23.61
N ARG A 139 -6.51 13.87 -22.64
CA ARG A 139 -5.22 13.21 -22.85
C ARG A 139 -5.22 11.73 -22.59
N SER A 140 -6.38 11.13 -22.37
CA SER A 140 -6.51 9.72 -21.98
C SER A 140 -5.69 9.35 -20.73
N GLN A 141 -5.52 10.32 -19.83
CA GLN A 141 -4.83 10.17 -18.55
C GLN A 141 -5.80 9.86 -17.40
N ALA A 142 -7.10 10.00 -17.64
CA ALA A 142 -8.16 9.62 -16.72
C ALA A 142 -9.39 9.13 -17.49
N LYS A 143 -10.07 8.12 -16.96
CA LYS A 143 -11.41 7.74 -17.43
C LYS A 143 -12.39 8.83 -16.98
N LEU A 144 -13.23 9.32 -17.90
CA LEU A 144 -14.36 10.16 -17.55
C LEU A 144 -15.35 9.33 -16.73
N VAL A 145 -15.74 9.86 -15.59
CA VAL A 145 -16.76 9.25 -14.74
C VAL A 145 -17.83 10.28 -14.36
N SER A 146 -19.07 9.86 -14.34
CA SER A 146 -20.22 10.65 -13.94
C SER A 146 -20.96 10.06 -12.74
N SER A 147 -20.65 8.80 -12.41
CA SER A 147 -21.27 8.02 -11.34
C SER A 147 -20.25 7.10 -10.66
N ALA A 148 -20.62 6.55 -9.51
CA ALA A 148 -19.83 5.51 -8.82
C ALA A 148 -19.79 4.20 -9.63
N SER A 149 -20.81 3.91 -10.44
CA SER A 149 -20.86 2.73 -11.30
C SER A 149 -19.75 2.74 -12.34
N ASP A 150 -19.42 3.91 -12.90
CA ASP A 150 -18.34 4.05 -13.89
C ASP A 150 -16.97 3.69 -13.31
N ILE A 151 -16.81 3.90 -11.98
CA ILE A 151 -15.59 3.53 -11.25
C ILE A 151 -15.54 2.02 -11.04
N LEU A 152 -16.68 1.41 -10.62
CA LEU A 152 -16.75 -0.03 -10.37
C LEU A 152 -16.50 -0.89 -11.58
N GLU A 153 -16.85 -0.42 -12.78
CA GLU A 153 -16.59 -1.12 -14.04
C GLU A 153 -15.08 -1.41 -14.25
N GLU A 154 -14.19 -0.56 -13.73
CA GLU A 154 -12.73 -0.78 -13.83
C GLU A 154 -12.20 -1.80 -12.82
N PHE A 155 -13.03 -2.22 -11.86
CA PHE A 155 -12.65 -3.17 -10.83
C PHE A 155 -13.56 -4.41 -10.78
N PRO A 156 -13.69 -5.18 -11.88
CA PRO A 156 -14.63 -6.30 -11.97
C PRO A 156 -14.32 -7.44 -10.99
N ASN A 157 -13.09 -7.52 -10.52
CA ASN A 157 -12.62 -8.57 -9.61
C ASN A 157 -12.48 -8.10 -8.15
N LEU A 158 -13.05 -6.94 -7.79
CA LEU A 158 -13.10 -6.59 -6.38
C LEU A 158 -13.98 -7.61 -5.65
N PRO A 159 -13.41 -8.36 -4.68
CA PRO A 159 -14.20 -9.30 -3.92
C PRO A 159 -15.27 -8.49 -3.14
N THR A 160 -16.51 -8.70 -3.46
CA THR A 160 -17.66 -8.10 -2.75
C THR A 160 -17.68 -8.47 -1.26
N ASP A 161 -16.98 -9.54 -0.88
CA ASP A 161 -16.82 -10.01 0.51
C ASP A 161 -15.43 -9.81 1.12
N ALA A 162 -14.46 -9.28 0.38
CA ALA A 162 -13.04 -9.28 0.80
C ALA A 162 -12.67 -8.22 1.84
N LEU A 163 -13.61 -7.53 2.43
CA LEU A 163 -13.35 -6.68 3.60
C LEU A 163 -13.98 -7.22 4.89
N LYS A 164 -13.98 -8.53 5.06
CA LYS A 164 -13.71 -9.05 6.41
C LYS A 164 -12.23 -8.78 6.67
N ILE A 165 -11.92 -7.55 7.06
CA ILE A 165 -10.68 -7.27 7.76
C ILE A 165 -10.70 -8.21 8.96
N GLN A 166 -9.90 -9.27 8.90
CA GLN A 166 -9.51 -9.93 10.12
C GLN A 166 -8.94 -8.82 11.00
N SER A 167 -9.62 -8.49 12.07
CA SER A 167 -9.25 -7.46 13.04
C SER A 167 -8.02 -7.83 13.87
N THR A 168 -7.27 -8.81 13.40
CA THR A 168 -5.94 -9.17 13.84
C THR A 168 -5.11 -9.38 12.59
N LEU A 169 -4.37 -8.36 12.17
CA LEU A 169 -3.08 -8.64 11.56
C LEU A 169 -2.27 -9.33 12.67
N PRO A 170 -1.97 -10.63 12.58
CA PRO A 170 -0.93 -11.15 13.41
C PRO A 170 0.31 -10.37 13.01
N LEU A 171 0.93 -9.64 13.93
CA LEU A 171 2.29 -9.11 13.82
C LEU A 171 3.32 -10.26 13.83
N SER A 172 2.84 -11.46 13.59
CA SER A 172 3.64 -12.64 13.33
C SER A 172 3.53 -12.95 11.84
N PRO A 173 4.63 -13.22 11.15
CA PRO A 173 4.58 -13.74 9.79
C PRO A 173 3.65 -14.96 9.79
N PRO A 174 2.89 -15.21 8.69
CA PRO A 174 2.02 -16.37 8.63
C PRO A 174 2.87 -17.60 8.90
N SER A 175 2.68 -18.21 10.04
CA SER A 175 3.17 -19.55 10.31
C SER A 175 2.34 -20.52 9.48
N GLN A 176 2.52 -20.53 8.16
CA GLN A 176 2.46 -21.79 7.45
C GLN A 176 3.65 -22.55 8.02
N GLN A 177 3.41 -23.48 8.90
CA GLN A 177 4.37 -24.50 9.27
C GLN A 177 4.62 -25.33 8.00
N VAL A 178 5.47 -24.81 7.11
CA VAL A 178 6.15 -25.64 6.13
C VAL A 178 7.10 -26.45 6.98
N THR A 179 6.76 -27.70 7.21
CA THR A 179 7.64 -28.62 7.94
C THR A 179 8.84 -28.84 7.03
N VAL A 180 10.03 -28.86 7.62
CA VAL A 180 11.29 -29.13 6.90
C VAL A 180 11.13 -30.39 6.03
N GLY A 181 10.26 -31.34 6.40
CA GLY A 181 9.97 -32.58 5.68
C GLY A 181 9.41 -32.41 4.26
N ASP A 182 8.80 -31.29 3.93
CA ASP A 182 8.15 -31.03 2.62
C ASP A 182 9.08 -30.29 1.62
N LEU A 183 10.32 -29.98 2.02
CA LEU A 183 11.27 -29.25 1.19
C LEU A 183 11.98 -30.17 0.18
N PRO A 184 12.42 -29.65 -0.98
CA PRO A 184 13.27 -30.37 -1.91
C PRO A 184 14.60 -30.83 -1.29
N ASP A 185 15.19 -31.89 -1.79
CA ASP A 185 16.45 -32.46 -1.26
C ASP A 185 17.61 -31.44 -1.26
N SER A 186 17.66 -30.53 -2.23
CA SER A 186 18.63 -29.43 -2.28
C SER A 186 18.52 -28.49 -1.08
N HIS A 187 17.28 -28.15 -0.66
CA HIS A 187 17.02 -27.29 0.50
C HIS A 187 17.45 -27.99 1.78
N HIS A 188 17.16 -29.28 1.93
CA HIS A 188 17.61 -30.07 3.08
C HIS A 188 19.13 -30.09 3.21
N GLN A 189 19.87 -30.27 2.11
CA GLN A 189 21.32 -30.29 2.13
C GLN A 189 21.91 -28.92 2.54
N ILE A 190 21.32 -27.83 2.04
CA ILE A 190 21.73 -26.47 2.38
C ILE A 190 21.46 -26.19 3.88
N LEU A 191 20.26 -26.49 4.38
CA LEU A 191 19.92 -26.31 5.79
C LEU A 191 20.84 -27.10 6.70
N LYS A 192 21.11 -28.37 6.38
CA LYS A 192 22.04 -29.25 7.15
C LYS A 192 23.46 -28.70 7.17
N THR A 193 23.90 -28.06 6.10
CA THR A 193 25.24 -27.43 6.04
C THR A 193 25.27 -26.16 6.90
N LEU A 194 24.21 -25.36 6.85
CA LEU A 194 24.07 -24.14 7.65
C LEU A 194 23.88 -24.43 9.16
N GLU A 195 23.40 -25.62 9.55
CA GLU A 195 23.33 -26.04 10.94
C GLU A 195 24.71 -26.14 11.58
N GLN A 196 25.71 -26.48 10.79
CA GLN A 196 27.10 -26.65 11.29
C GLN A 196 27.88 -25.33 11.32
N LYS A 197 27.62 -24.43 10.35
CA LYS A 197 28.35 -23.17 10.22
C LYS A 197 27.62 -22.19 9.28
N THR A 198 27.67 -20.90 9.64
CA THR A 198 27.31 -19.82 8.71
C THR A 198 28.19 -19.87 7.47
N SER A 199 27.59 -19.79 6.28
CA SER A 199 28.30 -19.99 5.02
C SER A 199 27.85 -19.00 3.95
N THR A 200 28.74 -18.68 3.00
CA THR A 200 28.35 -17.94 1.78
C THR A 200 27.69 -18.89 0.77
N ALA A 201 27.06 -18.35 -0.27
CA ALA A 201 26.50 -19.16 -1.34
C ALA A 201 27.59 -19.99 -2.07
N ASP A 202 28.79 -19.43 -2.23
CA ASP A 202 29.92 -20.13 -2.84
C ASP A 202 30.44 -21.28 -1.96
N ASP A 203 30.48 -21.06 -0.62
CA ASP A 203 30.85 -22.12 0.34
C ASP A 203 29.84 -23.26 0.30
N LEU A 204 28.53 -22.95 0.23
CA LEU A 204 27.47 -23.93 0.13
C LEU A 204 27.56 -24.73 -1.18
N HIS A 205 27.81 -24.05 -2.31
CA HIS A 205 28.07 -24.72 -3.58
C HIS A 205 29.25 -25.71 -3.47
N ALA A 206 30.38 -25.25 -2.90
CA ALA A 206 31.57 -26.09 -2.76
C ALA A 206 31.39 -27.29 -1.83
N GLN A 207 30.60 -27.14 -0.76
CA GLN A 207 30.37 -28.20 0.24
C GLN A 207 29.28 -29.19 -0.16
N THR A 208 28.23 -28.72 -0.84
CA THR A 208 27.07 -29.58 -1.21
C THR A 208 27.22 -30.18 -2.61
N GLY A 209 28.04 -29.59 -3.48
CA GLY A 209 28.13 -29.96 -4.90
C GLY A 209 26.89 -29.55 -5.74
N ILE A 210 25.95 -28.82 -5.15
CA ILE A 210 24.76 -28.30 -5.85
C ILE A 210 25.19 -27.14 -6.74
N GLU A 211 24.65 -27.07 -7.96
CA GLU A 211 24.93 -25.96 -8.88
C GLU A 211 24.61 -24.60 -8.24
N ILE A 212 25.47 -23.61 -8.43
CA ILE A 212 25.36 -22.30 -7.76
C ILE A 212 24.02 -21.60 -8.01
N GLY A 213 23.44 -21.74 -9.22
CA GLY A 213 22.11 -21.20 -9.53
C GLY A 213 21.00 -21.80 -8.68
N ILE A 214 21.07 -23.12 -8.41
CA ILE A 214 20.14 -23.83 -7.55
C ILE A 214 20.33 -23.44 -6.09
N VAL A 215 21.59 -23.26 -5.65
CA VAL A 215 21.89 -22.79 -4.29
C VAL A 215 21.30 -21.40 -4.05
N LEU A 216 21.49 -20.47 -4.98
CA LEU A 216 20.95 -19.11 -4.85
C LEU A 216 19.40 -19.10 -4.83
N SER A 217 18.78 -19.88 -5.69
CA SER A 217 17.30 -20.00 -5.71
C SER A 217 16.76 -20.58 -4.40
N ALA A 218 17.38 -21.65 -3.92
CA ALA A 218 17.00 -22.30 -2.67
C ALA A 218 17.21 -21.38 -1.46
N LEU A 219 18.27 -20.60 -1.43
CA LEU A 219 18.54 -19.64 -0.33
C LEU A 219 17.48 -18.53 -0.29
N VAL A 220 17.05 -18.01 -1.44
CA VAL A 220 15.95 -17.02 -1.52
C VAL A 220 14.64 -17.64 -1.03
N GLU A 221 14.30 -18.86 -1.45
CA GLU A 221 13.11 -19.55 -0.99
C GLU A 221 13.13 -19.81 0.52
N LEU A 222 14.27 -20.29 1.05
CA LEU A 222 14.47 -20.55 2.48
C LEU A 222 14.43 -19.26 3.31
N GLU A 223 14.92 -18.14 2.79
CA GLU A 223 14.82 -16.84 3.45
C GLU A 223 13.38 -16.33 3.48
N LEU A 224 12.64 -16.45 2.37
CA LEU A 224 11.21 -16.10 2.31
C LEU A 224 10.35 -16.98 3.24
N MET A 225 10.72 -18.23 3.43
CA MET A 225 10.06 -19.16 4.37
C MET A 225 10.50 -18.93 5.82
N GLY A 226 11.50 -18.08 6.08
CA GLY A 226 12.01 -17.78 7.42
C GLY A 226 12.91 -18.86 8.03
N PHE A 227 13.48 -19.75 7.22
CA PHE A 227 14.42 -20.77 7.66
C PHE A 227 15.86 -20.26 7.77
N VAL A 228 16.24 -19.32 6.92
CA VAL A 228 17.59 -18.73 6.91
C VAL A 228 17.51 -17.22 6.86
N ARG A 229 18.58 -16.57 7.30
CA ARG A 229 18.74 -15.11 7.25
C ARG A 229 20.10 -14.74 6.67
N LEU A 230 20.10 -13.73 5.80
CA LEU A 230 21.34 -13.17 5.25
C LEU A 230 21.93 -12.10 6.20
N HIS A 231 23.17 -12.29 6.61
CA HIS A 231 23.98 -11.31 7.33
C HIS A 231 25.24 -10.94 6.54
N GLY A 232 25.21 -9.74 5.94
CA GLY A 232 26.30 -9.31 5.05
C GLY A 232 26.36 -10.18 3.79
N GLN A 233 27.32 -11.10 3.71
CA GLN A 233 27.49 -12.05 2.60
C GLN A 233 27.30 -13.51 3.04
N THR A 234 26.96 -13.76 4.30
CA THR A 234 26.79 -15.11 4.85
C THR A 234 25.36 -15.38 5.25
N TYR A 235 24.90 -16.61 5.07
CA TYR A 235 23.61 -17.11 5.49
C TYR A 235 23.76 -17.89 6.80
N GLN A 236 22.76 -17.75 7.68
CA GLN A 236 22.66 -18.50 8.93
C GLN A 236 21.23 -19.01 9.11
N LEU A 237 21.11 -20.11 9.87
CA LEU A 237 19.80 -20.64 10.31
C LEU A 237 19.15 -19.69 11.32
N GLU A 238 17.82 -19.60 11.28
CA GLU A 238 17.03 -18.96 12.33
C GLU A 238 16.89 -19.87 13.56
N ASP A 239 16.91 -19.27 14.76
CA ASP A 239 17.00 -19.97 16.05
C ASP A 239 15.80 -20.89 16.40
N ASN A 240 14.70 -20.86 15.63
CA ASN A 240 13.46 -21.58 15.93
C ASN A 240 13.19 -22.81 15.05
N ILE A 241 14.19 -23.36 14.36
CA ILE A 241 14.03 -24.49 13.45
C ILE A 241 14.39 -25.78 14.16
N SER A 242 13.39 -26.68 14.32
CA SER A 242 13.62 -28.06 14.78
C SER A 242 13.58 -29.02 13.60
N PHE A 243 14.66 -29.79 13.41
CA PHE A 243 14.69 -30.87 12.45
C PHE A 243 14.07 -32.11 13.06
N GLU A 244 12.85 -32.50 12.66
CA GLU A 244 12.37 -33.83 12.94
C GLU A 244 12.93 -34.79 11.88
N PRO A 245 13.57 -35.91 12.29
CA PRO A 245 14.06 -36.90 11.33
C PRO A 245 12.87 -37.61 10.67
N ARG A 246 12.94 -37.78 9.35
CA ARG A 246 12.01 -38.66 8.63
C ARG A 246 12.10 -40.07 9.26
N SER A 247 10.99 -40.54 9.78
CA SER A 247 10.81 -41.94 10.20
C SER A 247 10.67 -42.88 9.01
#